data_0cbdcbd81cca37d7f990f6ff05aaba8d
#
_entry.id   0cbdcbd81cca37d7f990f6ff05aaba8d
#
_cell.length_a   1.000
_cell.length_b   1.000
_cell.length_c   1.000
_cell.angle_alpha   90.00
_cell.angle_beta   90.00
_cell.angle_gamma   90.00
#
_symmetry.space_group_name_H-M   'P 1'
#
loop_
_entity.id
_entity.type
_entity.pdbx_description
1 polymer ?
#
loop_
_entity_poly.entity_id
_entity_poly.type
_entity_poly.pdbx_seq_one_letter_code
_entity_poly.pdbx_strand_id
1 'polypeptide(L)'
;DYIITQIRQADKYGNHLVDELLAAEGIRRDANLDYTCGMYDDEMNLIATGSCFGNTLRCMAVSHTHQGEGLMNSIVSHLIEVQFSRENTHLFLYTKCDSARFFGDLGFYEIARINGQIVFMENKRTGFSSYLNSLEKQKESAPRIAALVMNANPFTLGHQYLVEKAASENDILHLFIVSEDASLVPFSVRKKLVMEGTAHLKNIRYHDSGPYIISNATFPSYFQKDEQAVIESHAMLDLTVFTKIASALG
;
A
#
# COMPACT_ATOMS: atom_id res chain seq x y z
N ASP A 1 -1.95 -8.46 -32.58
CA ASP A 1 -2.08 -7.71 -31.31
C ASP A 1 -2.85 -8.55 -30.30
N TYR A 2 -2.32 -8.68 -29.09
CA TYR A 2 -2.96 -9.44 -28.01
C TYR A 2 -4.09 -8.64 -27.40
N ILE A 3 -5.14 -9.34 -26.94
CA ILE A 3 -6.30 -8.75 -26.29
C ILE A 3 -6.20 -8.98 -24.79
N ILE A 4 -6.45 -7.92 -24.00
CA ILE A 4 -6.53 -8.00 -22.55
C ILE A 4 -7.98 -8.21 -22.15
N THR A 5 -8.22 -9.25 -21.36
CA THR A 5 -9.56 -9.58 -20.85
C THR A 5 -9.56 -9.66 -19.32
N GLN A 6 -10.69 -9.34 -18.74
CA GLN A 6 -10.88 -9.56 -17.30
C GLN A 6 -10.99 -11.06 -17.03
N ILE A 7 -10.31 -11.51 -15.98
CA ILE A 7 -10.44 -12.86 -15.44
C ILE A 7 -11.24 -12.76 -14.15
N ARG A 8 -12.48 -13.22 -14.19
CA ARG A 8 -13.40 -13.10 -13.06
C ARG A 8 -13.07 -14.17 -12.01
N GLN A 9 -13.46 -13.91 -10.78
CA GLN A 9 -13.22 -14.82 -9.66
C GLN A 9 -13.83 -16.22 -9.89
N ALA A 10 -14.97 -16.30 -10.58
CA ALA A 10 -15.65 -17.55 -10.91
C ALA A 10 -14.98 -18.35 -12.03
N ASP A 11 -14.06 -17.74 -12.79
CA ASP A 11 -13.33 -18.40 -13.88
C ASP A 11 -12.20 -19.24 -13.30
N LYS A 12 -12.49 -20.49 -12.96
CA LYS A 12 -11.51 -21.39 -12.35
C LYS A 12 -10.33 -21.69 -13.25
N TYR A 13 -10.59 -21.86 -14.55
CA TYR A 13 -9.52 -22.19 -15.50
C TYR A 13 -8.61 -20.97 -15.72
N GLY A 14 -9.18 -19.79 -15.94
CA GLY A 14 -8.41 -18.56 -16.08
C GLY A 14 -7.57 -18.25 -14.84
N ASN A 15 -8.12 -18.43 -13.64
CA ASN A 15 -7.38 -18.23 -12.39
C ASN A 15 -6.26 -19.27 -12.22
N HIS A 16 -6.46 -20.50 -12.67
CA HIS A 16 -5.41 -21.53 -12.66
C HIS A 16 -4.24 -21.10 -13.56
N LEU A 17 -4.52 -20.57 -14.75
CA LEU A 17 -3.47 -20.06 -15.65
C LEU A 17 -2.73 -18.88 -15.05
N VAL A 18 -3.42 -18.00 -14.34
CA VAL A 18 -2.80 -16.88 -13.60
C VAL A 18 -1.83 -17.41 -12.54
N ASP A 19 -2.28 -18.38 -11.74
CA ASP A 19 -1.44 -18.98 -10.70
C ASP A 19 -0.20 -19.66 -11.29
N GLU A 20 -0.34 -20.36 -12.41
CA GLU A 20 0.81 -20.99 -13.11
C GLU A 20 1.79 -19.93 -13.64
N LEU A 21 1.29 -18.87 -14.28
CA LEU A 21 2.14 -17.80 -14.81
C LEU A 21 2.89 -17.09 -13.68
N LEU A 22 2.21 -16.72 -12.61
CA LEU A 22 2.83 -16.06 -11.47
C LEU A 22 3.88 -16.95 -10.82
N ALA A 23 3.57 -18.23 -10.61
CA ALA A 23 4.53 -19.20 -10.06
C ALA A 23 5.77 -19.35 -10.94
N ALA A 24 5.59 -19.42 -12.26
CA ALA A 24 6.70 -19.52 -13.21
C ALA A 24 7.61 -18.28 -13.17
N GLU A 25 7.07 -17.13 -12.86
CA GLU A 25 7.82 -15.88 -12.75
C GLU A 25 8.25 -15.57 -11.30
N GLY A 26 8.10 -16.52 -10.39
CA GLY A 26 8.53 -16.38 -9.00
C GLY A 26 7.71 -15.40 -8.18
N ILE A 27 6.44 -15.21 -8.52
CA ILE A 27 5.54 -14.26 -7.89
C ILE A 27 4.45 -15.01 -7.11
N ARG A 28 4.24 -14.64 -5.86
CA ARG A 28 3.11 -15.14 -5.05
C ARG A 28 1.87 -14.33 -5.38
N ARG A 29 0.71 -14.99 -5.43
CA ARG A 29 -0.55 -14.29 -5.65
C ARG A 29 -1.11 -13.77 -4.33
N ASP A 30 -1.41 -12.47 -4.27
CA ASP A 30 -2.10 -11.88 -3.12
C ASP A 30 -3.53 -12.40 -3.00
N ALA A 31 -4.01 -12.56 -1.75
CA ALA A 31 -5.32 -13.16 -1.49
C ALA A 31 -6.50 -12.21 -1.72
N ASN A 32 -6.28 -10.90 -1.63
CA ASN A 32 -7.35 -9.90 -1.53
C ASN A 32 -7.61 -9.13 -2.83
N LEU A 33 -7.27 -9.70 -3.98
CA LEU A 33 -7.40 -9.01 -5.27
C LEU A 33 -8.87 -8.78 -5.63
N ASP A 34 -9.22 -7.58 -6.06
CA ASP A 34 -10.57 -7.21 -6.46
C ASP A 34 -10.76 -7.11 -7.97
N TYR A 35 -9.67 -7.19 -8.73
CA TYR A 35 -9.67 -7.22 -10.18
C TYR A 35 -8.45 -7.98 -10.68
N THR A 36 -8.63 -8.82 -11.69
CA THR A 36 -7.54 -9.52 -12.39
C THR A 36 -7.81 -9.49 -13.88
N CYS A 37 -6.78 -9.23 -14.66
CA CYS A 37 -6.83 -9.32 -16.12
C CYS A 37 -5.74 -10.27 -16.64
N GLY A 38 -5.93 -10.72 -17.86
CA GLY A 38 -4.99 -11.57 -18.57
C GLY A 38 -4.89 -11.22 -20.04
N MET A 39 -3.73 -11.49 -20.59
CA MET A 39 -3.45 -11.37 -22.01
C MET A 39 -3.10 -12.73 -22.56
N TYR A 40 -3.77 -13.13 -23.63
CA TYR A 40 -3.63 -14.45 -24.25
C TYR A 40 -3.01 -14.32 -25.64
N ASP A 41 -2.21 -15.30 -26.01
CA ASP A 41 -1.73 -15.46 -27.38
C ASP A 41 -2.80 -16.16 -28.27
N ASP A 42 -2.47 -16.35 -29.53
CA ASP A 42 -3.39 -16.99 -30.50
C ASP A 42 -3.70 -18.45 -30.18
N GLU A 43 -2.85 -19.10 -29.38
CA GLU A 43 -3.05 -20.47 -28.91
C GLU A 43 -3.75 -20.54 -27.55
N MET A 44 -4.26 -19.41 -27.07
CA MET A 44 -4.93 -19.28 -25.76
C MET A 44 -4.02 -19.55 -24.56
N ASN A 45 -2.72 -19.37 -24.71
CA ASN A 45 -1.80 -19.36 -23.57
C ASN A 45 -1.83 -18.00 -22.88
N LEU A 46 -1.88 -17.98 -21.56
CA LEU A 46 -1.78 -16.74 -20.79
C LEU A 46 -0.33 -16.28 -20.77
N ILE A 47 -0.06 -15.11 -21.35
CA ILE A 47 1.30 -14.57 -21.54
C ILE A 47 1.59 -13.38 -20.64
N ALA A 48 0.57 -12.73 -20.12
CA ALA A 48 0.72 -11.62 -19.17
C ALA A 48 -0.51 -11.53 -18.28
N THR A 49 -0.33 -10.99 -17.07
CA THR A 49 -1.40 -10.81 -16.11
C THR A 49 -1.10 -9.58 -15.23
N GLY A 50 -2.15 -9.03 -14.64
CA GLY A 50 -2.05 -7.98 -13.64
C GLY A 50 -3.34 -7.88 -12.85
N SER A 51 -3.25 -7.34 -11.65
CA SER A 51 -4.37 -7.29 -10.72
C SER A 51 -4.41 -5.96 -9.98
N CYS A 52 -5.52 -5.70 -9.31
CA CYS A 52 -5.70 -4.56 -8.42
C CYS A 52 -6.22 -5.02 -7.06
N PHE A 53 -5.89 -4.25 -6.05
CA PHE A 53 -6.56 -4.25 -4.76
C PHE A 53 -6.70 -2.79 -4.31
N GLY A 54 -7.95 -2.34 -4.08
CA GLY A 54 -8.20 -0.95 -3.72
C GLY A 54 -7.60 -0.01 -4.78
N ASN A 55 -6.75 0.90 -4.36
CA ASN A 55 -6.05 1.84 -5.23
C ASN A 55 -4.62 1.38 -5.59
N THR A 56 -4.31 0.10 -5.45
CA THR A 56 -2.99 -0.45 -5.75
C THR A 56 -3.01 -1.34 -6.99
N LEU A 57 -1.89 -1.35 -7.72
CA LEU A 57 -1.62 -2.31 -8.79
C LEU A 57 -0.77 -3.45 -8.23
N ARG A 58 -1.15 -4.70 -8.51
CA ARG A 58 -0.55 -5.88 -7.88
C ARG A 58 -0.37 -7.05 -8.83
N CYS A 59 0.53 -7.95 -8.48
CA CYS A 59 0.72 -9.26 -9.14
C CYS A 59 0.85 -9.13 -10.65
N MET A 60 1.67 -8.21 -11.12
CA MET A 60 1.91 -7.97 -12.54
C MET A 60 3.06 -8.87 -13.01
N ALA A 61 2.81 -9.63 -14.06
CA ALA A 61 3.82 -10.52 -14.63
C ALA A 61 3.65 -10.68 -16.13
N VAL A 62 4.78 -10.84 -16.81
CA VAL A 62 4.85 -11.21 -18.23
C VAL A 62 5.66 -12.48 -18.32
N SER A 63 5.18 -13.45 -19.10
CA SER A 63 5.90 -14.70 -19.35
C SER A 63 7.32 -14.41 -19.85
N HIS A 64 8.30 -15.14 -19.33
CA HIS A 64 9.71 -15.01 -19.73
C HIS A 64 9.93 -15.23 -21.24
N THR A 65 9.02 -15.96 -21.91
CA THR A 65 9.08 -16.18 -23.36
C THR A 65 8.61 -14.98 -24.17
N HIS A 66 7.97 -13.99 -23.53
CA HIS A 66 7.40 -12.79 -24.18
C HIS A 66 7.99 -11.50 -23.61
N GLN A 67 9.09 -11.55 -22.91
CA GLN A 67 9.80 -10.39 -22.41
C GLN A 67 10.31 -9.52 -23.58
N GLY A 68 10.28 -8.20 -23.41
CA GLY A 68 10.75 -7.27 -24.44
C GLY A 68 9.72 -6.88 -25.49
N GLU A 69 8.50 -7.43 -25.44
CA GLU A 69 7.42 -7.08 -26.38
C GLU A 69 6.54 -5.92 -25.90
N GLY A 70 6.88 -5.27 -24.80
CA GLY A 70 6.11 -4.17 -24.23
C GLY A 70 4.80 -4.57 -23.55
N LEU A 71 4.65 -5.85 -23.22
CA LEU A 71 3.40 -6.36 -22.63
C LEU A 71 3.15 -5.83 -21.22
N MET A 72 4.20 -5.64 -20.43
CA MET A 72 4.05 -5.07 -19.09
C MET A 72 3.49 -3.64 -19.14
N ASN A 73 3.94 -2.84 -20.10
CA ASN A 73 3.38 -1.51 -20.34
C ASN A 73 1.88 -1.57 -20.66
N SER A 74 1.48 -2.52 -21.50
CA SER A 74 0.06 -2.73 -21.85
C SER A 74 -0.76 -3.14 -20.65
N ILE A 75 -0.25 -4.05 -19.81
CA ILE A 75 -0.91 -4.47 -18.57
C ILE A 75 -1.07 -3.30 -17.61
N VAL A 76 -0.01 -2.54 -17.35
CA VAL A 76 -0.05 -1.39 -16.43
C VAL A 76 -1.04 -0.34 -16.94
N SER A 77 -0.99 -0.01 -18.22
CA SER A 77 -1.93 0.96 -18.83
C SER A 77 -3.38 0.52 -18.69
N HIS A 78 -3.65 -0.77 -18.89
CA HIS A 78 -4.99 -1.32 -18.71
C HIS A 78 -5.47 -1.22 -17.25
N LEU A 79 -4.61 -1.57 -16.30
CA LEU A 79 -4.95 -1.47 -14.88
C LEU A 79 -5.21 -0.01 -14.44
N ILE A 80 -4.45 0.93 -14.98
CA ILE A 80 -4.68 2.36 -14.72
C ILE A 80 -6.05 2.79 -15.25
N GLU A 81 -6.42 2.36 -16.46
CA GLU A 81 -7.75 2.64 -17.03
C GLU A 81 -8.88 2.06 -16.17
N VAL A 82 -8.71 0.82 -15.69
CA VAL A 82 -9.67 0.18 -14.78
C VAL A 82 -9.83 0.99 -13.50
N GLN A 83 -8.72 1.39 -12.90
CA GLN A 83 -8.75 2.20 -11.68
C GLN A 83 -9.40 3.56 -11.90
N PHE A 84 -9.11 4.22 -13.00
CA PHE A 84 -9.71 5.51 -13.34
C PHE A 84 -11.23 5.36 -13.56
N SER A 85 -11.68 4.25 -14.16
CA SER A 85 -13.13 3.97 -14.30
C SER A 85 -13.82 3.77 -12.95
N ARG A 86 -13.07 3.41 -11.90
CA ARG A 86 -13.55 3.28 -10.52
C ARG A 86 -13.38 4.58 -9.72
N GLU A 87 -12.99 5.67 -10.38
CA GLU A 87 -12.69 6.96 -9.75
C GLU A 87 -11.46 6.94 -8.83
N ASN A 88 -10.62 5.93 -8.94
CA ASN A 88 -9.33 5.85 -8.26
C ASN A 88 -8.26 6.48 -9.14
N THR A 89 -7.93 7.74 -8.88
CA THR A 89 -6.93 8.50 -9.66
C THR A 89 -5.58 8.62 -8.96
N HIS A 90 -5.53 8.39 -7.65
CA HIS A 90 -4.29 8.33 -6.90
C HIS A 90 -3.92 6.86 -6.65
N LEU A 91 -2.96 6.36 -7.43
CA LEU A 91 -2.61 4.95 -7.47
C LEU A 91 -1.25 4.70 -6.84
N PHE A 92 -1.12 3.52 -6.26
CA PHE A 92 0.08 3.08 -5.56
C PHE A 92 0.52 1.72 -6.07
N LEU A 93 1.81 1.45 -5.95
CA LEU A 93 2.36 0.11 -6.16
C LEU A 93 3.59 -0.10 -5.29
N TYR A 94 3.88 -1.37 -5.09
CA TYR A 94 5.10 -1.84 -4.42
C TYR A 94 5.84 -2.71 -5.42
N THR A 95 7.14 -2.53 -5.54
CA THR A 95 7.94 -3.26 -6.52
C THR A 95 9.33 -3.58 -6.00
N LYS A 96 9.99 -4.51 -6.66
CA LYS A 96 11.43 -4.74 -6.44
C LYS A 96 12.22 -3.52 -6.89
N CYS A 97 13.36 -3.29 -6.27
CA CYS A 97 14.23 -2.16 -6.61
C CYS A 97 14.63 -2.13 -8.08
N ASP A 98 14.88 -3.30 -8.67
CA ASP A 98 15.27 -3.43 -10.08
C ASP A 98 14.20 -2.96 -11.06
N SER A 99 12.95 -3.00 -10.68
CA SER A 99 11.81 -2.62 -11.53
C SER A 99 11.34 -1.18 -11.30
N ALA A 100 11.87 -0.49 -10.31
CA ALA A 100 11.40 0.85 -9.95
C ALA A 100 11.58 1.85 -11.09
N ARG A 101 12.68 1.77 -11.84
CA ARG A 101 12.94 2.63 -13.00
C ARG A 101 11.89 2.45 -14.08
N PHE A 102 11.49 1.21 -14.36
CA PHE A 102 10.44 0.91 -15.33
C PHE A 102 9.13 1.60 -14.95
N PHE A 103 8.71 1.49 -13.68
CA PHE A 103 7.49 2.16 -13.21
C PHE A 103 7.65 3.69 -13.14
N GLY A 104 8.85 4.18 -12.89
CA GLY A 104 9.16 5.61 -13.01
C GLY A 104 8.90 6.16 -14.40
N ASP A 105 9.28 5.40 -15.43
CA ASP A 105 9.02 5.77 -16.84
C ASP A 105 7.52 5.74 -17.18
N LEU A 106 6.72 5.03 -16.40
CA LEU A 106 5.26 4.98 -16.56
C LEU A 106 4.50 6.01 -15.71
N GLY A 107 5.22 6.92 -15.06
CA GLY A 107 4.61 8.02 -14.30
C GLY A 107 4.41 7.75 -12.81
N PHE A 108 5.14 6.81 -12.25
CA PHE A 108 5.16 6.56 -10.81
C PHE A 108 6.41 7.19 -10.17
N TYR A 109 6.24 7.66 -8.95
CA TYR A 109 7.26 8.36 -8.18
C TYR A 109 7.53 7.64 -6.87
N GLU A 110 8.79 7.55 -6.48
CA GLU A 110 9.17 6.87 -5.25
C GLU A 110 8.72 7.67 -4.02
N ILE A 111 8.08 6.97 -3.08
CA ILE A 111 7.72 7.48 -1.76
C ILE A 111 8.79 7.06 -0.75
N ALA A 112 9.14 5.78 -0.73
CA ALA A 112 10.10 5.21 0.19
C ALA A 112 10.72 3.93 -0.40
N ARG A 113 11.90 3.58 0.10
CA ARG A 113 12.67 2.44 -0.41
C ARG A 113 13.36 1.72 0.74
N ILE A 114 13.35 0.39 0.68
CA ILE A 114 14.26 -0.46 1.45
C ILE A 114 15.22 -1.09 0.46
N ASN A 115 16.47 -0.68 0.49
CA ASN A 115 17.47 -1.11 -0.48
C ASN A 115 17.56 -2.63 -0.57
N GLY A 116 17.55 -3.15 -1.79
CA GLY A 116 17.59 -4.58 -2.07
C GLY A 116 16.30 -5.35 -1.82
N GLN A 117 15.23 -4.68 -1.36
CA GLN A 117 13.98 -5.35 -1.00
C GLN A 117 12.76 -4.80 -1.72
N ILE A 118 12.41 -3.52 -1.51
CA ILE A 118 11.12 -2.98 -1.90
C ILE A 118 11.19 -1.49 -2.17
N VAL A 119 10.42 -1.03 -3.15
CA VAL A 119 10.16 0.39 -3.40
C VAL A 119 8.65 0.61 -3.38
N PHE A 120 8.21 1.60 -2.64
CA PHE A 120 6.82 2.05 -2.58
C PHE A 120 6.68 3.30 -3.46
N MET A 121 5.71 3.28 -4.38
CA MET A 121 5.56 4.31 -5.41
C MET A 121 4.12 4.77 -5.54
N GLU A 122 3.94 6.00 -6.01
CA GLU A 122 2.64 6.60 -6.32
C GLU A 122 2.66 7.27 -7.69
N ASN A 123 1.49 7.44 -8.31
CA ASN A 123 1.39 8.09 -9.62
C ASN A 123 1.19 9.61 -9.53
N LYS A 124 1.27 10.20 -8.36
CA LYS A 124 1.25 11.66 -8.17
C LYS A 124 2.63 12.15 -7.77
N ARG A 125 3.19 13.05 -8.56
CA ARG A 125 4.53 13.59 -8.32
C ARG A 125 4.69 14.23 -6.95
N THR A 126 3.66 14.94 -6.47
CA THR A 126 3.68 15.70 -5.22
C THR A 126 2.72 15.15 -4.16
N GLY A 127 2.25 13.91 -4.33
CA GLY A 127 1.29 13.34 -3.38
C GLY A 127 1.82 13.29 -1.96
N PHE A 128 2.90 12.57 -1.75
CA PHE A 128 3.51 12.43 -0.43
C PHE A 128 4.06 13.77 0.10
N SER A 129 4.73 14.55 -0.74
CA SER A 129 5.25 15.85 -0.32
C SER A 129 4.13 16.82 0.10
N SER A 130 2.99 16.81 -0.58
CA SER A 130 1.83 17.60 -0.19
C SER A 130 1.26 17.14 1.15
N TYR A 131 1.22 15.83 1.41
CA TYR A 131 0.82 15.29 2.69
C TYR A 131 1.77 15.74 3.81
N LEU A 132 3.08 15.65 3.60
CA LEU A 132 4.08 16.11 4.56
C LEU A 132 3.96 17.62 4.82
N ASN A 133 3.75 18.42 3.78
CA ASN A 133 3.56 19.86 3.91
C ASN A 133 2.32 20.21 4.74
N SER A 134 1.25 19.46 4.60
CA SER A 134 0.04 19.65 5.41
C SER A 134 0.28 19.37 6.89
N LEU A 135 1.11 18.38 7.20
CA LEU A 135 1.53 18.08 8.58
C LEU A 135 2.46 19.18 9.13
N GLU A 136 3.41 19.63 8.32
CA GLU A 136 4.37 20.68 8.73
C GLU A 136 3.68 21.96 9.16
N LYS A 137 2.55 22.29 8.55
CA LYS A 137 1.71 23.43 8.96
C LYS A 137 1.13 23.30 10.36
N GLN A 138 1.06 22.08 10.89
CA GLN A 138 0.56 21.77 12.23
C GLN A 138 1.67 21.59 13.25
N LYS A 139 2.92 21.82 12.83
CA LYS A 139 4.10 21.65 13.68
C LYS A 139 4.02 22.58 14.89
N GLU A 140 4.24 22.00 16.06
CA GLU A 140 4.32 22.72 17.33
C GLU A 140 5.70 22.49 17.95
N SER A 141 6.13 23.43 18.79
CA SER A 141 7.41 23.30 19.49
C SER A 141 7.15 22.96 20.96
N ALA A 142 7.81 21.94 21.46
CA ALA A 142 7.76 21.54 22.86
C ALA A 142 9.03 20.74 23.19
N PRO A 143 9.44 20.64 24.48
CA PRO A 143 10.65 19.93 24.87
C PRO A 143 10.62 18.43 24.53
N ARG A 144 9.45 17.78 24.67
CA ARG A 144 9.29 16.34 24.39
C ARG A 144 8.05 16.12 23.53
N ILE A 145 8.31 15.69 22.31
CA ILE A 145 7.26 15.39 21.33
C ILE A 145 7.41 13.95 20.91
N ALA A 146 6.31 13.20 20.92
CA ALA A 146 6.27 11.82 20.44
C ALA A 146 5.20 11.64 19.38
N ALA A 147 5.33 10.58 18.60
CA ALA A 147 4.34 10.16 17.62
C ALA A 147 4.07 8.67 17.76
N LEU A 148 2.81 8.29 17.63
CA LEU A 148 2.36 6.90 17.57
C LEU A 148 1.50 6.71 16.32
N VAL A 149 1.55 5.51 15.76
CA VAL A 149 0.64 5.09 14.71
C VAL A 149 -0.06 3.80 15.16
N MET A 150 -1.37 3.72 14.93
CA MET A 150 -2.13 2.52 15.25
C MET A 150 -3.26 2.29 14.25
N ASN A 151 -3.56 1.02 14.02
CA ASN A 151 -4.72 0.62 13.24
C ASN A 151 -6.00 0.67 14.09
N ALA A 152 -5.92 0.26 15.36
CA ALA A 152 -7.02 0.25 16.31
C ALA A 152 -8.27 -0.46 15.76
N ASN A 153 -8.14 -1.70 15.35
CA ASN A 153 -9.17 -2.49 14.69
C ASN A 153 -9.55 -3.76 15.50
N PRO A 154 -10.33 -3.63 16.60
CA PRO A 154 -10.86 -2.40 17.21
C PRO A 154 -9.86 -1.68 18.14
N PHE A 155 -10.26 -0.53 18.64
CA PHE A 155 -9.55 0.16 19.73
C PHE A 155 -9.80 -0.55 21.06
N THR A 156 -8.74 -1.05 21.66
CA THR A 156 -8.80 -1.86 22.90
C THR A 156 -8.24 -1.10 24.09
N LEU A 157 -8.42 -1.68 25.31
CA LEU A 157 -7.82 -1.15 26.52
C LEU A 157 -6.29 -1.13 26.44
N GLY A 158 -5.69 -2.09 25.73
CA GLY A 158 -4.25 -2.09 25.48
C GLY A 158 -3.79 -0.90 24.64
N HIS A 159 -4.54 -0.54 23.60
CA HIS A 159 -4.29 0.66 22.82
C HIS A 159 -4.44 1.92 23.69
N GLN A 160 -5.50 2.00 24.49
CA GLN A 160 -5.74 3.12 25.41
C GLN A 160 -4.58 3.28 26.39
N TYR A 161 -4.11 2.19 27.00
CA TYR A 161 -2.97 2.21 27.90
C TYR A 161 -1.71 2.74 27.22
N LEU A 162 -1.43 2.29 26.00
CA LEU A 162 -0.27 2.74 25.23
C LEU A 162 -0.31 4.25 24.98
N VAL A 163 -1.48 4.76 24.58
CA VAL A 163 -1.68 6.20 24.33
C VAL A 163 -1.52 6.99 25.63
N GLU A 164 -2.14 6.53 26.73
CA GLU A 164 -2.04 7.20 28.03
C GLU A 164 -0.58 7.26 28.51
N LYS A 165 0.15 6.16 28.38
CA LYS A 165 1.57 6.10 28.75
C LYS A 165 2.40 7.08 27.92
N ALA A 166 2.26 7.06 26.59
CA ALA A 166 3.00 7.95 25.71
C ALA A 166 2.65 9.43 25.98
N ALA A 167 1.38 9.73 26.21
CA ALA A 167 0.94 11.08 26.55
C ALA A 167 1.51 11.56 27.88
N SER A 168 1.62 10.68 28.88
CA SER A 168 2.17 11.03 30.20
C SER A 168 3.67 11.33 30.18
N GLU A 169 4.39 10.75 29.23
CA GLU A 169 5.84 10.87 29.10
C GLU A 169 6.28 12.02 28.18
N ASN A 170 5.34 12.66 27.51
CA ASN A 170 5.62 13.70 26.50
C ASN A 170 4.74 14.93 26.69
N ASP A 171 5.21 16.07 26.20
CA ASP A 171 4.45 17.32 26.24
C ASP A 171 3.38 17.35 25.13
N ILE A 172 3.69 16.77 23.97
CA ILE A 172 2.77 16.61 22.84
C ILE A 172 2.90 15.18 22.33
N LEU A 173 1.75 14.55 22.08
CA LEU A 173 1.66 13.27 21.41
C LEU A 173 0.88 13.42 20.11
N HIS A 174 1.54 13.18 18.97
CA HIS A 174 0.89 13.05 17.69
C HIS A 174 0.42 11.60 17.50
N LEU A 175 -0.89 11.41 17.39
CA LEU A 175 -1.50 10.09 17.25
C LEU A 175 -2.06 9.94 15.83
N PHE A 176 -1.46 9.03 15.07
CA PHE A 176 -1.87 8.70 13.71
C PHE A 176 -2.74 7.46 13.72
N ILE A 177 -3.87 7.54 13.04
CA ILE A 177 -4.77 6.40 12.86
C ILE A 177 -4.67 5.95 11.40
N VAL A 178 -4.39 4.66 11.18
CA VAL A 178 -4.28 4.11 9.83
C VAL A 178 -5.60 4.33 9.09
N SER A 179 -5.54 5.07 7.98
CA SER A 179 -6.72 5.54 7.26
C SER A 179 -7.32 4.49 6.33
N GLU A 180 -6.65 3.36 6.14
CA GLU A 180 -7.10 2.28 5.29
C GLU A 180 -8.46 1.73 5.75
N ASP A 181 -9.39 1.57 4.82
CA ASP A 181 -10.78 1.15 5.11
C ASP A 181 -11.05 -0.32 4.77
N ALA A 182 -10.00 -1.13 4.61
CA ALA A 182 -10.09 -2.57 4.36
C ALA A 182 -10.21 -3.40 5.65
N SER A 183 -10.28 -2.74 6.80
CA SER A 183 -10.40 -3.37 8.12
C SER A 183 -11.83 -3.81 8.43
N LEU A 184 -11.98 -4.74 9.38
CA LEU A 184 -13.27 -5.18 9.89
C LEU A 184 -14.09 -4.01 10.43
N VAL A 185 -13.45 -3.06 11.11
CA VAL A 185 -14.09 -1.85 11.61
C VAL A 185 -13.72 -0.69 10.68
N PRO A 186 -14.71 0.02 10.09
CA PRO A 186 -14.45 1.14 9.20
C PRO A 186 -13.60 2.25 9.85
N PHE A 187 -12.82 2.95 9.04
CA PHE A 187 -11.91 4.00 9.52
C PHE A 187 -12.64 5.07 10.34
N SER A 188 -13.79 5.55 9.87
CA SER A 188 -14.56 6.58 10.59
C SER A 188 -14.95 6.15 12.00
N VAL A 189 -15.30 4.88 12.16
CA VAL A 189 -15.67 4.28 13.47
C VAL A 189 -14.43 4.13 14.33
N ARG A 190 -13.33 3.62 13.78
CA ARG A 190 -12.08 3.46 14.51
C ARG A 190 -11.57 4.79 15.03
N LYS A 191 -11.56 5.82 14.19
CA LYS A 191 -11.14 7.17 14.56
C LYS A 191 -12.01 7.73 15.69
N LYS A 192 -13.33 7.57 15.60
CA LYS A 192 -14.27 8.01 16.63
C LYS A 192 -13.98 7.33 17.97
N LEU A 193 -13.80 6.00 17.97
CA LEU A 193 -13.53 5.24 19.18
C LEU A 193 -12.19 5.62 19.81
N VAL A 194 -11.17 5.85 19.02
CA VAL A 194 -9.87 6.33 19.51
C VAL A 194 -10.03 7.70 20.17
N MET A 195 -10.70 8.63 19.52
CA MET A 195 -10.89 9.99 20.05
C MET A 195 -11.71 9.97 21.33
N GLU A 196 -12.77 9.19 21.40
CA GLU A 196 -13.60 9.04 22.63
C GLU A 196 -12.81 8.40 23.76
N GLY A 197 -12.06 7.34 23.48
CA GLY A 197 -11.28 6.61 24.48
C GLY A 197 -10.08 7.38 25.00
N THR A 198 -9.66 8.45 24.36
CA THR A 198 -8.52 9.29 24.74
C THR A 198 -8.89 10.74 25.01
N ALA A 199 -10.20 11.05 25.06
CA ALA A 199 -10.71 12.42 25.21
C ALA A 199 -10.28 13.10 26.53
N HIS A 200 -9.96 12.32 27.57
CA HIS A 200 -9.47 12.84 28.85
C HIS A 200 -8.01 13.33 28.79
N LEU A 201 -7.28 13.02 27.71
CA LEU A 201 -5.90 13.46 27.52
C LEU A 201 -5.88 14.78 26.74
N LYS A 202 -5.17 15.78 27.27
CA LYS A 202 -5.22 17.16 26.72
C LYS A 202 -4.12 17.46 25.72
N ASN A 203 -3.09 16.61 25.62
CA ASN A 203 -1.89 16.84 24.82
C ASN A 203 -1.81 15.97 23.57
N ILE A 204 -2.94 15.44 23.10
CA ILE A 204 -3.02 14.63 21.90
C ILE A 204 -3.35 15.49 20.67
N ARG A 205 -2.63 15.24 19.56
CA ARG A 205 -2.91 15.80 18.24
C ARG A 205 -3.22 14.63 17.32
N TYR A 206 -4.45 14.54 16.82
CA TYR A 206 -4.91 13.43 15.99
C TYR A 206 -4.60 13.71 14.52
N HIS A 207 -4.12 12.66 13.82
CA HIS A 207 -3.81 12.72 12.40
C HIS A 207 -4.29 11.46 11.69
N ASP A 208 -4.68 11.61 10.44
CA ASP A 208 -4.94 10.49 9.54
C ASP A 208 -3.62 10.12 8.85
N SER A 209 -3.34 8.81 8.72
CA SER A 209 -2.12 8.36 8.05
C SER A 209 -2.14 8.61 6.53
N GLY A 210 -3.31 8.94 5.99
CA GLY A 210 -3.49 8.96 4.54
C GLY A 210 -3.27 7.58 3.93
N PRO A 211 -3.01 7.49 2.64
CA PRO A 211 -2.79 6.21 1.95
C PRO A 211 -1.37 5.65 2.12
N TYR A 212 -0.52 6.27 2.95
CA TYR A 212 0.91 5.97 3.02
C TYR A 212 1.28 4.88 4.01
N ILE A 213 0.39 4.51 4.93
CA ILE A 213 0.57 3.41 5.86
C ILE A 213 -0.62 2.47 5.72
N ILE A 214 -0.34 1.18 5.52
CA ILE A 214 -1.36 0.15 5.37
C ILE A 214 -1.17 -0.96 6.40
N SER A 215 -2.24 -1.72 6.65
CA SER A 215 -2.22 -2.82 7.62
C SER A 215 -1.47 -4.04 7.10
N ASN A 216 -1.05 -4.93 8.00
CA ASN A 216 -0.48 -6.23 7.64
C ASN A 216 -1.39 -7.05 6.73
N ALA A 217 -2.70 -6.97 6.95
CA ALA A 217 -3.68 -7.77 6.22
C ALA A 217 -3.71 -7.45 4.72
N THR A 218 -3.33 -6.23 4.33
CA THR A 218 -3.41 -5.74 2.95
C THR A 218 -2.05 -5.45 2.33
N PHE A 219 -0.97 -5.59 3.10
CA PHE A 219 0.38 -5.40 2.58
C PHE A 219 0.69 -6.46 1.51
N PRO A 220 1.25 -6.06 0.35
CA PRO A 220 1.53 -6.99 -0.74
C PRO A 220 2.54 -8.06 -0.36
N SER A 221 2.32 -9.28 -0.83
CA SER A 221 3.21 -10.41 -0.58
C SER A 221 3.82 -10.98 -1.86
N TYR A 222 3.40 -10.52 -3.03
CA TYR A 222 3.66 -11.18 -4.30
C TYR A 222 5.15 -11.26 -4.69
N PHE A 223 6.00 -10.36 -4.24
CA PHE A 223 7.42 -10.34 -4.59
C PHE A 223 8.34 -10.85 -3.48
N GLN A 224 7.81 -11.39 -2.40
CA GLN A 224 8.57 -11.92 -1.27
C GLN A 224 8.56 -13.46 -1.26
N LYS A 225 9.64 -14.06 -0.72
CA LYS A 225 9.82 -15.51 -0.73
C LYS A 225 8.90 -16.24 0.23
N ASP A 226 8.63 -15.66 1.40
CA ASP A 226 7.82 -16.27 2.46
C ASP A 226 7.15 -15.20 3.33
N GLU A 227 6.28 -15.64 4.24
CA GLU A 227 5.56 -14.74 5.15
C GLU A 227 6.47 -13.93 6.07
N GLN A 228 7.56 -14.52 6.53
CA GLN A 228 8.51 -13.82 7.41
C GLN A 228 9.17 -12.66 6.67
N ALA A 229 9.57 -12.86 5.42
CA ALA A 229 10.13 -11.80 4.58
C ALA A 229 9.12 -10.68 4.33
N VAL A 230 7.84 -11.01 4.14
CA VAL A 230 6.75 -10.03 3.99
C VAL A 230 6.60 -9.19 5.25
N ILE A 231 6.56 -9.83 6.42
CA ILE A 231 6.44 -9.14 7.73
C ILE A 231 7.61 -8.19 7.96
N GLU A 232 8.83 -8.65 7.71
CA GLU A 232 10.04 -7.85 7.88
C GLU A 232 10.08 -6.65 6.94
N SER A 233 9.75 -6.86 5.66
CA SER A 233 9.69 -5.77 4.66
C SER A 233 8.62 -4.75 5.01
N HIS A 234 7.45 -5.20 5.46
CA HIS A 234 6.37 -4.31 5.89
C HIS A 234 6.81 -3.47 7.09
N ALA A 235 7.37 -4.10 8.11
CA ALA A 235 7.82 -3.38 9.31
C ALA A 235 8.91 -2.34 8.98
N MET A 236 9.87 -2.68 8.15
CA MET A 236 10.94 -1.77 7.74
C MET A 236 10.41 -0.60 6.90
N LEU A 237 9.51 -0.87 5.96
CA LEU A 237 8.92 0.15 5.11
C LEU A 237 8.05 1.11 5.93
N ASP A 238 7.20 0.58 6.81
CA ASP A 238 6.37 1.39 7.69
C ASP A 238 7.22 2.30 8.59
N LEU A 239 8.29 1.77 9.15
CA LEU A 239 9.22 2.56 9.96
C LEU A 239 9.84 3.69 9.14
N THR A 240 10.26 3.41 7.91
CA THR A 240 10.87 4.40 7.01
C THR A 240 9.86 5.50 6.64
N VAL A 241 8.66 5.12 6.25
CA VAL A 241 7.59 6.07 5.91
C VAL A 241 7.18 6.89 7.14
N PHE A 242 6.97 6.23 8.27
CA PHE A 242 6.54 6.90 9.49
C PHE A 242 7.60 7.86 10.04
N THR A 243 8.87 7.53 9.90
CA THR A 243 9.97 8.44 10.26
C THR A 243 9.92 9.73 9.45
N LYS A 244 9.64 9.65 8.15
CA LYS A 244 9.45 10.82 7.29
C LYS A 244 8.23 11.65 7.71
N ILE A 245 7.13 10.97 8.05
CA ILE A 245 5.90 11.62 8.52
C ILE A 245 6.14 12.33 9.84
N ALA A 246 6.72 11.65 10.81
CA ALA A 246 6.98 12.21 12.14
C ALA A 246 7.96 13.41 12.08
N SER A 247 8.98 13.33 11.22
CA SER A 247 9.94 14.42 11.03
C SER A 247 9.30 15.71 10.52
N ALA A 248 8.17 15.65 9.83
CA ALA A 248 7.44 16.82 9.39
C ALA A 248 6.81 17.60 10.56
N LEU A 249 6.60 16.93 11.68
CA LEU A 249 5.99 17.52 12.89
C LEU A 249 7.04 17.97 13.94
N GLY A 250 8.31 17.74 13.70
CA GLY A 250 9.42 18.07 14.58
C GLY A 250 10.08 16.81 15.12
#